data_545d8ebff17e160b23355a98b3ba3f52
#
_entry.id   545d8ebff17e160b23355a98b3ba3f52
#
_cell.length_a   1.000
_cell.length_b   1.000
_cell.length_c   1.000
_cell.angle_alpha   90.00
_cell.angle_beta   90.00
_cell.angle_gamma   90.00
#
_symmetry.space_group_name_H-M   'P 1'
#
loop_
_entity.id
_entity.type
_entity.pdbx_description
1 polymer ?
#
loop_
_entity_poly.entity_id
_entity_poly.type
_entity_poly.pdbx_seq_one_letter_code
_entity_poly.pdbx_strand_id
1 'polypeptide(L)'
;NAVGVADSVGATMRQLATRFPAGMGYEVTYDTTTFVKLTIHEVIKTLLEAFVLVVIVVFLFLGSIRATIIPLIAVPVSLISTFAVLSAMGYSANTVSLLAMVLAIGIVVDDAIVVVENVEATMEHQPELSVPEATKLAMEGITAPIVAITMVLLSVFVPLAFIPGISGELFRQFAVTVSIGMLFSAINALTLSPALCAILLKAHHGPKTGIMGRVSAFIDAVRDGYGAIVARLVRLSALSLVLLGVFAAGIYGIGSRTPTGFLPQEDQGAFFVEMQLPDGASLNRTRELSQQVEAIIQPLPGIQAVQTVAGFSMLNGLAQSNSAFFIVTLKSFEERSAREAKVNALLAAVVRGTSQVPALVVPFNLPPIIGLGTGGGFQYQLQNLEGRPVAEMAAAMRGLVIAANQDAALNRVYSTFSAANPSIFLDLDRDRAQVLGIGISDVFAALQATMSSYYINDFNLFGRSWKVSLQAEEGDRASVEDIFRVHVRNRHGDMVPIRALADIRVEFGPQSIVRYNNVRSLTVNGEPAAGRSSGD
;
A
#
# COMPACT_ATOMS: atom_id res chain seq x y z
N ASN A 1 4.40 -12.60 -9.50
CA ASN A 1 3.28 -11.67 -9.71
C ASN A 1 2.09 -12.09 -8.84
N ALA A 2 1.71 -11.27 -7.85
CA ALA A 2 0.63 -11.56 -6.90
C ALA A 2 -0.72 -11.82 -7.60
N VAL A 3 -1.06 -11.03 -8.62
CA VAL A 3 -2.30 -11.18 -9.39
C VAL A 3 -2.34 -12.55 -10.10
N GLY A 4 -1.25 -12.96 -10.75
CA GLY A 4 -1.18 -14.27 -11.41
C GLY A 4 -1.30 -15.44 -10.43
N VAL A 5 -0.74 -15.31 -9.21
CA VAL A 5 -0.89 -16.31 -8.14
C VAL A 5 -2.35 -16.39 -7.69
N ALA A 6 -3.00 -15.26 -7.41
CA ALA A 6 -4.40 -15.20 -7.00
C ALA A 6 -5.32 -15.83 -8.06
N ASP A 7 -5.10 -15.53 -9.34
CA ASP A 7 -5.87 -16.10 -10.44
C ASP A 7 -5.68 -17.63 -10.55
N SER A 8 -4.44 -18.12 -10.39
CA SER A 8 -4.13 -19.56 -10.39
C SER A 8 -4.76 -20.28 -9.20
N VAL A 9 -4.69 -19.70 -8.00
CA VAL A 9 -5.35 -20.23 -6.78
C VAL A 9 -6.86 -20.27 -6.98
N GLY A 10 -7.45 -19.17 -7.47
CA GLY A 10 -8.88 -19.11 -7.75
C GLY A 10 -9.34 -20.14 -8.79
N ALA A 11 -8.55 -20.36 -9.84
CA ALA A 11 -8.84 -21.39 -10.83
C ALA A 11 -8.78 -22.80 -10.22
N THR A 12 -7.75 -23.09 -9.43
CA THR A 12 -7.58 -24.36 -8.72
C THR A 12 -8.72 -24.59 -7.73
N MET A 13 -9.11 -23.57 -6.97
CA MET A 13 -10.24 -23.68 -6.01
C MET A 13 -11.57 -23.96 -6.70
N ARG A 14 -11.85 -23.30 -7.84
CA ARG A 14 -13.05 -23.62 -8.65
C ARG A 14 -13.04 -25.08 -9.13
N GLN A 15 -11.89 -25.59 -9.55
CA GLN A 15 -11.76 -26.99 -9.97
C GLN A 15 -11.96 -27.95 -8.78
N LEU A 16 -11.40 -27.65 -7.62
CA LEU A 16 -11.55 -28.47 -6.42
C LEU A 16 -12.99 -28.43 -5.88
N ALA A 17 -13.66 -27.30 -5.97
CA ALA A 17 -15.04 -27.14 -5.50
C ALA A 17 -16.02 -28.10 -6.20
N THR A 18 -15.75 -28.53 -7.44
CA THR A 18 -16.56 -29.54 -8.12
C THR A 18 -16.50 -30.93 -7.49
N ARG A 19 -15.52 -31.14 -6.60
CA ARG A 19 -15.30 -32.40 -5.89
C ARG A 19 -15.64 -32.31 -4.40
N PHE A 20 -16.17 -31.18 -3.96
CA PHE A 20 -16.53 -31.00 -2.54
C PHE A 20 -17.73 -31.88 -2.19
N PRO A 21 -17.77 -32.39 -0.97
CA PRO A 21 -18.95 -33.08 -0.45
C PRO A 21 -20.19 -32.18 -0.45
N ALA A 22 -21.37 -32.79 -0.49
CA ALA A 22 -22.62 -32.05 -0.42
C ALA A 22 -22.67 -31.20 0.89
N GLY A 23 -23.03 -29.93 0.77
CA GLY A 23 -23.08 -28.98 1.88
C GLY A 23 -21.76 -28.27 2.18
N MET A 24 -20.69 -28.57 1.44
CA MET A 24 -19.41 -27.87 1.56
C MET A 24 -19.24 -26.84 0.43
N GLY A 25 -18.88 -25.61 0.79
CA GLY A 25 -18.53 -24.52 -0.13
C GLY A 25 -17.22 -23.85 0.27
N TYR A 26 -16.79 -22.88 -0.51
CA TYR A 26 -15.69 -21.99 -0.13
C TYR A 26 -16.01 -20.53 -0.46
N GLU A 27 -15.46 -19.64 0.32
CA GLU A 27 -15.53 -18.21 0.09
C GLU A 27 -14.12 -17.61 0.27
N VAL A 28 -13.77 -16.66 -0.59
CA VAL A 28 -12.54 -15.88 -0.45
C VAL A 28 -12.90 -14.61 0.31
N THR A 29 -12.64 -14.61 1.59
CA THR A 29 -12.99 -13.50 2.49
C THR A 29 -12.08 -12.30 2.33
N TYR A 30 -10.83 -12.51 1.92
CA TYR A 30 -9.87 -11.44 1.70
C TYR A 30 -8.89 -11.79 0.57
N ASP A 31 -8.80 -10.91 -0.42
CA ASP A 31 -7.84 -10.99 -1.53
C ASP A 31 -7.13 -9.65 -1.71
N THR A 32 -5.84 -9.60 -1.40
CA THR A 32 -5.00 -8.39 -1.53
C THR A 32 -4.90 -7.89 -2.96
N THR A 33 -5.17 -8.76 -3.95
CA THR A 33 -5.07 -8.40 -5.37
C THR A 33 -6.32 -7.71 -5.91
N THR A 34 -7.44 -7.76 -5.19
CA THR A 34 -8.70 -7.11 -5.60
C THR A 34 -8.50 -5.61 -5.79
N PHE A 35 -7.87 -4.94 -4.83
CA PHE A 35 -7.55 -3.51 -4.91
C PHE A 35 -6.61 -3.21 -6.09
N VAL A 36 -5.58 -4.03 -6.30
CA VAL A 36 -4.63 -3.87 -7.42
C VAL A 36 -5.34 -4.02 -8.76
N LYS A 37 -6.21 -5.03 -8.93
CA LYS A 37 -6.99 -5.25 -10.15
C LYS A 37 -7.94 -4.08 -10.45
N LEU A 38 -8.64 -3.59 -9.44
CA LEU A 38 -9.53 -2.42 -9.56
C LEU A 38 -8.74 -1.18 -9.95
N THR A 39 -7.61 -0.91 -9.29
CA THR A 39 -6.75 0.23 -9.60
C THR A 39 -6.22 0.15 -11.04
N ILE A 40 -5.74 -1.01 -11.49
CA ILE A 40 -5.29 -1.21 -12.88
C ILE A 40 -6.45 -0.94 -13.86
N HIS A 41 -7.64 -1.43 -13.58
CA HIS A 41 -8.82 -1.22 -14.42
C HIS A 41 -9.18 0.28 -14.55
N GLU A 42 -9.23 0.99 -13.42
CA GLU A 42 -9.53 2.43 -13.41
C GLU A 42 -8.43 3.26 -14.10
N VAL A 43 -7.16 2.88 -13.95
CA VAL A 43 -6.07 3.57 -14.66
C VAL A 43 -6.14 3.33 -16.17
N ILE A 44 -6.44 2.11 -16.63
CA ILE A 44 -6.64 1.83 -18.07
C ILE A 44 -7.84 2.63 -18.61
N LYS A 45 -8.94 2.69 -17.88
CA LYS A 45 -10.12 3.49 -18.24
C LYS A 45 -9.76 4.97 -18.34
N THR A 46 -9.07 5.53 -17.32
CA THR A 46 -8.59 6.92 -17.31
C THR A 46 -7.64 7.20 -18.48
N LEU A 47 -6.78 6.25 -18.84
CA LEU A 47 -5.87 6.34 -19.98
C LEU A 47 -6.64 6.45 -21.30
N LEU A 48 -7.70 5.66 -21.47
CA LEU A 48 -8.58 5.74 -22.63
C LEU A 48 -9.38 7.05 -22.67
N GLU A 49 -9.93 7.47 -21.53
CA GLU A 49 -10.65 8.75 -21.40
C GLU A 49 -9.74 9.92 -21.72
N ALA A 50 -8.53 9.96 -21.17
CA ALA A 50 -7.52 10.99 -21.46
C ALA A 50 -7.16 11.00 -22.94
N PHE A 51 -6.96 9.83 -23.56
CA PHE A 51 -6.67 9.73 -24.98
C PHE A 51 -7.82 10.28 -25.84
N VAL A 52 -9.08 9.93 -25.55
CA VAL A 52 -10.24 10.46 -26.27
C VAL A 52 -10.37 11.99 -26.10
N LEU A 53 -10.18 12.49 -24.88
CA LEU A 53 -10.18 13.94 -24.60
C LEU A 53 -9.12 14.67 -25.40
N VAL A 54 -7.91 14.14 -25.42
CA VAL A 54 -6.79 14.69 -26.23
C VAL A 54 -7.16 14.73 -27.71
N VAL A 55 -7.73 13.66 -28.27
CA VAL A 55 -8.16 13.62 -29.66
C VAL A 55 -9.20 14.71 -29.96
N ILE A 56 -10.19 14.89 -29.07
CA ILE A 56 -11.21 15.94 -29.22
C ILE A 56 -10.57 17.33 -29.20
N VAL A 57 -9.70 17.60 -28.23
CA VAL A 57 -9.01 18.89 -28.09
C VAL A 57 -8.15 19.18 -29.31
N VAL A 58 -7.32 18.22 -29.72
CA VAL A 58 -6.46 18.36 -30.91
C VAL A 58 -7.29 18.60 -32.17
N PHE A 59 -8.42 17.90 -32.33
CA PHE A 59 -9.33 18.13 -33.45
C PHE A 59 -9.93 19.53 -33.45
N LEU A 60 -10.32 20.04 -32.28
CA LEU A 60 -10.88 21.40 -32.15
C LEU A 60 -9.84 22.47 -32.50
N PHE A 61 -8.58 22.28 -32.12
CA PHE A 61 -7.51 23.26 -32.40
C PHE A 61 -7.04 23.20 -33.86
N LEU A 62 -6.73 22.01 -34.38
CA LEU A 62 -6.24 21.84 -35.75
C LEU A 62 -7.37 22.04 -36.80
N GLY A 63 -8.61 21.71 -36.44
CA GLY A 63 -9.76 21.87 -37.33
C GLY A 63 -9.76 20.94 -38.56
N SER A 64 -8.90 19.92 -38.56
CA SER A 64 -8.72 18.98 -39.66
C SER A 64 -8.57 17.55 -39.15
N ILE A 65 -9.42 16.62 -39.63
CA ILE A 65 -9.34 15.21 -39.27
C ILE A 65 -7.97 14.62 -39.69
N ARG A 66 -7.44 15.03 -40.83
CA ARG A 66 -6.13 14.52 -41.32
C ARG A 66 -4.98 14.93 -40.44
N ALA A 67 -4.99 16.19 -40.01
CA ALA A 67 -4.02 16.71 -39.06
C ALA A 67 -4.12 15.99 -37.70
N THR A 68 -5.35 15.72 -37.21
CA THR A 68 -5.62 15.03 -35.94
C THR A 68 -5.16 13.57 -35.95
N ILE A 69 -5.23 12.87 -37.09
CA ILE A 69 -4.81 11.47 -37.19
C ILE A 69 -3.29 11.31 -36.91
N ILE A 70 -2.48 12.33 -37.16
CA ILE A 70 -1.03 12.24 -36.97
C ILE A 70 -0.66 12.07 -35.49
N PRO A 71 -1.03 12.96 -34.57
CA PRO A 71 -0.86 12.72 -33.14
C PRO A 71 -1.58 11.47 -32.63
N LEU A 72 -2.75 11.16 -33.20
CA LEU A 72 -3.53 9.96 -32.86
C LEU A 72 -2.76 8.66 -33.11
N ILE A 73 -1.91 8.60 -34.13
CA ILE A 73 -1.03 7.45 -34.42
C ILE A 73 0.26 7.53 -33.57
N ALA A 74 0.83 8.70 -33.40
CA ALA A 74 2.10 8.89 -32.69
C ALA A 74 2.02 8.44 -31.21
N VAL A 75 0.90 8.72 -30.54
CA VAL A 75 0.71 8.36 -29.12
C VAL A 75 0.75 6.86 -28.87
N PRO A 76 -0.09 6.02 -29.51
CA PRO A 76 -0.01 4.58 -29.30
C PRO A 76 1.36 3.99 -29.62
N VAL A 77 2.03 4.50 -30.67
CA VAL A 77 3.38 4.04 -31.04
C VAL A 77 4.38 4.33 -29.91
N SER A 78 4.35 5.55 -29.34
CA SER A 78 5.21 5.91 -28.20
C SER A 78 4.92 5.06 -26.97
N LEU A 79 3.63 4.85 -26.64
CA LEU A 79 3.21 4.07 -25.47
C LEU A 79 3.62 2.59 -25.61
N ILE A 80 3.36 1.97 -26.76
CA ILE A 80 3.74 0.57 -27.02
C ILE A 80 5.25 0.40 -26.96
N SER A 81 6.00 1.34 -27.57
CA SER A 81 7.47 1.33 -27.52
C SER A 81 7.99 1.46 -26.10
N THR A 82 7.34 2.30 -25.28
CA THR A 82 7.69 2.44 -23.86
C THR A 82 7.50 1.13 -23.11
N PHE A 83 6.35 0.45 -23.30
CA PHE A 83 6.12 -0.86 -22.66
C PHE A 83 7.10 -1.93 -23.16
N ALA A 84 7.47 -1.93 -24.43
CA ALA A 84 8.44 -2.87 -24.97
C ALA A 84 9.81 -2.73 -24.28
N VAL A 85 10.27 -1.48 -24.08
CA VAL A 85 11.55 -1.22 -23.39
C VAL A 85 11.45 -1.55 -21.91
N LEU A 86 10.36 -1.18 -21.23
CA LEU A 86 10.15 -1.54 -19.83
C LEU A 86 10.17 -3.06 -19.63
N SER A 87 9.52 -3.80 -20.52
CA SER A 87 9.53 -5.27 -20.51
C SER A 87 10.96 -5.83 -20.73
N ALA A 88 11.72 -5.27 -21.67
CA ALA A 88 13.10 -5.66 -21.92
C ALA A 88 14.04 -5.37 -20.73
N MET A 89 13.74 -4.32 -19.96
CA MET A 89 14.46 -3.98 -18.71
C MET A 89 14.00 -4.81 -17.50
N GLY A 90 13.02 -5.71 -17.65
CA GLY A 90 12.49 -6.54 -16.57
C GLY A 90 11.47 -5.83 -15.67
N TYR A 91 11.00 -4.65 -16.02
CA TYR A 91 9.91 -3.98 -15.30
C TYR A 91 8.54 -4.59 -15.64
N SER A 92 7.67 -4.68 -14.64
CA SER A 92 6.28 -5.09 -14.84
C SER A 92 5.37 -3.88 -15.05
N ALA A 93 4.29 -4.08 -15.81
CA ALA A 93 3.18 -3.14 -15.84
C ALA A 93 2.45 -3.18 -14.49
N ASN A 94 2.64 -2.15 -13.67
CA ASN A 94 2.00 -1.99 -12.38
C ASN A 94 1.33 -0.61 -12.28
N THR A 95 0.69 -0.32 -11.16
CA THR A 95 -0.02 0.95 -10.94
C THR A 95 0.87 2.17 -11.13
N VAL A 96 2.13 2.11 -10.71
CA VAL A 96 3.09 3.23 -10.83
C VAL A 96 3.47 3.48 -12.29
N SER A 97 3.81 2.42 -13.05
CA SER A 97 4.14 2.56 -14.48
C SER A 97 2.94 2.99 -15.31
N LEU A 98 1.73 2.48 -14.98
CA LEU A 98 0.50 2.90 -15.66
C LEU A 98 0.16 4.36 -15.37
N LEU A 99 0.31 4.83 -14.13
CA LEU A 99 0.12 6.23 -13.78
C LEU A 99 1.14 7.14 -14.49
N ALA A 100 2.40 6.70 -14.58
CA ALA A 100 3.44 7.38 -15.35
C ALA A 100 3.06 7.48 -16.84
N MET A 101 2.42 6.44 -17.40
CA MET A 101 1.93 6.44 -18.78
C MET A 101 0.77 7.43 -19.00
N VAL A 102 -0.16 7.54 -18.04
CA VAL A 102 -1.23 8.55 -18.11
C VAL A 102 -0.64 9.97 -18.19
N LEU A 103 0.36 10.25 -17.34
CA LEU A 103 1.08 11.52 -17.41
C LEU A 103 1.83 11.69 -18.74
N ALA A 104 2.49 10.64 -19.20
CA ALA A 104 3.27 10.67 -20.43
C ALA A 104 2.40 10.96 -21.68
N ILE A 105 1.13 10.53 -21.73
CA ILE A 105 0.23 10.83 -22.84
C ILE A 105 0.17 12.34 -23.13
N GLY A 106 -0.02 13.16 -22.10
CA GLY A 106 -0.10 14.61 -22.26
C GLY A 106 1.17 15.20 -22.84
N ILE A 107 2.32 14.72 -22.39
CA ILE A 107 3.64 15.21 -22.84
C ILE A 107 3.97 14.71 -24.27
N VAL A 108 3.67 13.43 -24.54
CA VAL A 108 3.93 12.77 -25.83
C VAL A 108 3.10 13.37 -26.97
N VAL A 109 1.86 13.76 -26.66
CA VAL A 109 0.98 14.39 -27.68
C VAL A 109 1.50 15.76 -28.11
N ASP A 110 2.08 16.51 -27.19
CA ASP A 110 2.53 17.88 -27.41
C ASP A 110 3.59 17.99 -28.52
N ASP A 111 4.58 17.11 -28.50
CA ASP A 111 5.62 17.04 -29.53
C ASP A 111 5.04 16.82 -30.94
N ALA A 112 4.07 15.92 -31.07
CA ALA A 112 3.43 15.63 -32.36
C ALA A 112 2.54 16.79 -32.83
N ILE A 113 1.86 17.49 -31.91
CA ILE A 113 1.04 18.67 -32.22
C ILE A 113 1.92 19.80 -32.75
N VAL A 114 3.03 20.10 -32.08
CA VAL A 114 3.98 21.17 -32.51
C VAL A 114 4.48 20.93 -33.92
N VAL A 115 4.79 19.67 -34.30
CA VAL A 115 5.19 19.33 -35.67
C VAL A 115 4.07 19.63 -36.68
N VAL A 116 2.84 19.14 -36.39
CA VAL A 116 1.71 19.32 -37.32
C VAL A 116 1.36 20.80 -37.48
N GLU A 117 1.29 21.54 -36.36
CA GLU A 117 0.99 22.97 -36.36
C GLU A 117 2.03 23.78 -37.18
N ASN A 118 3.32 23.47 -36.97
CA ASN A 118 4.38 24.18 -37.68
C ASN A 118 4.38 23.88 -39.20
N VAL A 119 4.06 22.64 -39.57
CA VAL A 119 3.89 22.27 -40.99
C VAL A 119 2.68 23.00 -41.60
N GLU A 120 1.51 23.02 -40.90
CA GLU A 120 0.33 23.74 -41.35
C GLU A 120 0.59 25.26 -41.47
N ALA A 121 1.25 25.86 -40.47
CA ALA A 121 1.65 27.28 -40.51
C ALA A 121 2.60 27.59 -41.68
N THR A 122 3.58 26.70 -41.97
CA THR A 122 4.48 26.85 -43.11
C THR A 122 3.71 26.77 -44.43
N MET A 123 2.77 25.83 -44.56
CA MET A 123 1.92 25.72 -45.77
C MET A 123 1.02 26.94 -45.97
N GLU A 124 0.55 27.57 -44.88
CA GLU A 124 -0.27 28.77 -44.95
C GLU A 124 0.53 30.01 -45.35
N HIS A 125 1.78 30.13 -44.84
CA HIS A 125 2.63 31.28 -45.16
C HIS A 125 3.34 31.17 -46.53
N GLN A 126 3.52 29.95 -47.03
CA GLN A 126 4.20 29.66 -48.32
C GLN A 126 3.36 28.68 -49.15
N PRO A 127 2.23 29.14 -49.71
CA PRO A 127 1.28 28.27 -50.41
C PRO A 127 1.79 27.69 -51.74
N GLU A 128 2.92 28.19 -52.23
CA GLU A 128 3.60 27.69 -53.44
C GLU A 128 4.40 26.40 -53.20
N LEU A 129 4.70 26.06 -51.92
CA LEU A 129 5.45 24.87 -51.62
C LEU A 129 4.56 23.61 -51.67
N SER A 130 5.16 22.53 -52.17
CA SER A 130 4.52 21.22 -51.98
C SER A 130 4.52 20.78 -50.51
N VAL A 131 3.58 19.92 -50.11
CA VAL A 131 3.47 19.45 -48.70
C VAL A 131 4.78 18.86 -48.17
N PRO A 132 5.53 18.03 -48.94
CA PRO A 132 6.82 17.52 -48.48
C PRO A 132 7.89 18.61 -48.31
N GLU A 133 7.91 19.64 -49.18
CA GLU A 133 8.84 20.76 -49.08
C GLU A 133 8.53 21.65 -47.88
N ALA A 134 7.24 21.98 -47.67
CA ALA A 134 6.77 22.70 -46.48
C ALA A 134 7.12 21.94 -45.20
N THR A 135 6.95 20.60 -45.20
CA THR A 135 7.33 19.75 -44.04
C THR A 135 8.84 19.82 -43.76
N LYS A 136 9.69 19.76 -44.78
CA LYS A 136 11.16 19.90 -44.59
C LYS A 136 11.51 21.24 -43.98
N LEU A 137 10.97 22.33 -44.54
CA LEU A 137 11.24 23.68 -44.07
C LEU A 137 10.75 23.88 -42.62
N ALA A 138 9.54 23.39 -42.28
CA ALA A 138 9.04 23.41 -40.92
C ALA A 138 9.97 22.67 -39.94
N MET A 139 10.44 21.48 -40.33
CA MET A 139 11.32 20.66 -39.48
C MET A 139 12.69 21.31 -39.24
N GLU A 140 13.25 22.08 -40.21
CA GLU A 140 14.46 22.85 -39.97
C GLU A 140 14.34 23.83 -38.80
N GLY A 141 13.15 24.43 -38.64
CA GLY A 141 12.86 25.38 -37.56
C GLY A 141 12.62 24.75 -36.20
N ILE A 142 12.01 23.56 -36.16
CA ILE A 142 11.53 22.96 -34.89
C ILE A 142 12.35 21.78 -34.35
N THR A 143 13.26 21.21 -35.15
CA THR A 143 14.11 20.07 -34.72
C THR A 143 14.93 20.43 -33.47
N ALA A 144 15.61 21.56 -33.44
CA ALA A 144 16.42 22.00 -32.32
C ALA A 144 15.56 22.27 -31.05
N PRO A 145 14.42 22.97 -31.11
CA PRO A 145 13.47 23.09 -30.02
C PRO A 145 12.97 21.75 -29.44
N ILE A 146 12.57 20.79 -30.28
CA ILE A 146 12.09 19.47 -29.80
C ILE A 146 13.20 18.74 -29.03
N VAL A 147 14.42 18.69 -29.57
CA VAL A 147 15.56 18.09 -28.88
C VAL A 147 15.86 18.81 -27.56
N ALA A 148 15.82 20.14 -27.55
CA ALA A 148 16.06 20.92 -26.33
C ALA A 148 15.00 20.67 -25.27
N ILE A 149 13.70 20.66 -25.62
CA ILE A 149 12.61 20.35 -24.68
C ILE A 149 12.78 18.95 -24.11
N THR A 150 13.04 17.95 -24.94
CA THR A 150 13.25 16.57 -24.49
C THR A 150 14.42 16.47 -23.52
N MET A 151 15.54 17.12 -23.81
CA MET A 151 16.72 17.14 -22.92
C MET A 151 16.43 17.82 -21.59
N VAL A 152 15.70 18.94 -21.60
CA VAL A 152 15.29 19.64 -20.38
C VAL A 152 14.39 18.74 -19.53
N LEU A 153 13.39 18.11 -20.13
CA LEU A 153 12.49 17.22 -19.40
C LEU A 153 13.23 15.98 -18.87
N LEU A 154 14.11 15.36 -19.65
CA LEU A 154 14.96 14.26 -19.19
C LEU A 154 15.85 14.68 -18.01
N SER A 155 16.38 15.92 -18.02
CA SER A 155 17.19 16.44 -16.90
C SER A 155 16.42 16.55 -15.59
N VAL A 156 15.10 16.61 -15.63
CA VAL A 156 14.21 16.60 -14.45
C VAL A 156 13.90 15.17 -14.01
N PHE A 157 13.51 14.29 -14.93
CA PHE A 157 13.05 12.94 -14.57
C PHE A 157 14.19 11.94 -14.34
N VAL A 158 15.28 11.99 -15.09
CA VAL A 158 16.39 11.04 -14.93
C VAL A 158 17.00 11.07 -13.51
N PRO A 159 17.24 12.23 -12.87
CA PRO A 159 17.75 12.25 -11.49
C PRO A 159 16.83 11.56 -10.48
N LEU A 160 15.51 11.56 -10.67
CA LEU A 160 14.56 10.88 -9.79
C LEU A 160 14.80 9.36 -9.75
N ALA A 161 15.34 8.77 -10.82
CA ALA A 161 15.67 7.36 -10.88
C ALA A 161 16.85 6.95 -9.97
N PHE A 162 17.63 7.93 -9.48
CA PHE A 162 18.82 7.71 -8.64
C PHE A 162 18.59 8.06 -7.16
N ILE A 163 17.38 8.43 -6.78
CA ILE A 163 17.04 8.67 -5.38
C ILE A 163 17.22 7.37 -4.59
N PRO A 164 17.98 7.36 -3.47
CA PRO A 164 18.17 6.17 -2.67
C PRO A 164 16.95 5.87 -1.77
N GLY A 165 16.88 4.63 -1.28
CA GLY A 165 15.87 4.18 -0.33
C GLY A 165 14.54 3.75 -0.97
N ILE A 166 13.56 3.44 -0.13
CA ILE A 166 12.25 2.91 -0.54
C ILE A 166 11.50 3.90 -1.43
N SER A 167 11.54 5.19 -1.10
CA SER A 167 10.97 6.24 -1.95
C SER A 167 11.61 6.26 -3.34
N GLY A 168 12.93 6.08 -3.39
CA GLY A 168 13.68 6.03 -4.65
C GLY A 168 13.23 4.86 -5.54
N GLU A 169 12.95 3.69 -4.97
CA GLU A 169 12.49 2.53 -5.74
C GLU A 169 11.12 2.78 -6.39
N LEU A 170 10.21 3.44 -5.68
CA LEU A 170 8.91 3.87 -6.24
C LEU A 170 9.09 4.91 -7.36
N PHE A 171 9.89 5.94 -7.12
CA PHE A 171 10.13 6.99 -8.10
C PHE A 171 10.96 6.52 -9.29
N ARG A 172 11.84 5.54 -9.11
CA ARG A 172 12.69 5.00 -10.19
C ARG A 172 11.84 4.46 -11.34
N GLN A 173 10.87 3.59 -11.04
CA GLN A 173 10.04 3.01 -12.10
C GLN A 173 9.18 4.08 -12.79
N PHE A 174 8.62 5.03 -12.02
CA PHE A 174 7.90 6.18 -12.57
C PHE A 174 8.79 7.01 -13.50
N ALA A 175 9.96 7.43 -13.02
CA ALA A 175 10.91 8.28 -13.74
C ALA A 175 11.42 7.61 -15.02
N VAL A 176 11.77 6.32 -14.95
CA VAL A 176 12.22 5.53 -16.11
C VAL A 176 11.09 5.44 -17.14
N THR A 177 9.86 5.16 -16.72
CA THR A 177 8.71 5.06 -17.63
C THR A 177 8.46 6.37 -18.36
N VAL A 178 8.40 7.50 -17.64
CA VAL A 178 8.21 8.83 -18.26
C VAL A 178 9.37 9.16 -19.18
N SER A 179 10.63 8.95 -18.75
CA SER A 179 11.83 9.26 -19.55
C SER A 179 11.88 8.50 -20.86
N ILE A 180 11.55 7.20 -20.85
CA ILE A 180 11.47 6.38 -22.06
C ILE A 180 10.33 6.86 -22.96
N GLY A 181 9.16 7.16 -22.39
CA GLY A 181 8.01 7.70 -23.13
C GLY A 181 8.35 8.99 -23.87
N MET A 182 9.04 9.91 -23.20
CA MET A 182 9.50 11.18 -23.77
C MET A 182 10.54 10.97 -24.86
N LEU A 183 11.48 10.03 -24.68
CA LEU A 183 12.46 9.71 -25.70
C LEU A 183 11.79 9.20 -26.98
N PHE A 184 10.82 8.29 -26.86
CA PHE A 184 10.05 7.81 -28.01
C PHE A 184 9.13 8.88 -28.61
N SER A 185 8.62 9.80 -27.80
CA SER A 185 7.90 10.99 -28.29
C SER A 185 8.76 11.82 -29.21
N ALA A 186 9.96 12.18 -28.77
CA ALA A 186 10.90 12.94 -29.58
C ALA A 186 11.32 12.21 -30.88
N ILE A 187 11.59 10.90 -30.81
CA ILE A 187 11.89 10.09 -31.98
C ILE A 187 10.72 10.11 -32.96
N ASN A 188 9.48 9.93 -32.49
CA ASN A 188 8.28 9.97 -33.31
C ASN A 188 8.03 11.37 -33.88
N ALA A 189 8.25 12.42 -33.13
CA ALA A 189 8.11 13.79 -33.57
C ALA A 189 9.13 14.16 -34.65
N LEU A 190 10.34 13.59 -34.62
CA LEU A 190 11.39 13.84 -35.60
C LEU A 190 11.35 12.90 -36.82
N THR A 191 10.59 11.82 -36.77
CA THR A 191 10.56 10.80 -37.83
C THR A 191 9.15 10.51 -38.34
N LEU A 192 8.31 9.94 -37.48
CA LEU A 192 6.95 9.48 -37.83
C LEU A 192 6.00 10.65 -38.13
N SER A 193 5.98 11.68 -37.29
CA SER A 193 5.06 12.82 -37.45
C SER A 193 5.33 13.60 -38.74
N PRO A 194 6.56 13.98 -39.10
CA PRO A 194 6.80 14.66 -40.35
C PRO A 194 6.55 13.76 -41.59
N ALA A 195 6.84 12.46 -41.50
CA ALA A 195 6.52 11.53 -42.59
C ALA A 195 4.99 11.45 -42.81
N LEU A 196 4.21 11.38 -41.74
CA LEU A 196 2.76 11.40 -41.82
C LEU A 196 2.21 12.76 -42.28
N CYS A 197 2.80 13.88 -41.89
CA CYS A 197 2.49 15.21 -42.42
C CYS A 197 2.63 15.26 -43.93
N ALA A 198 3.78 14.82 -44.47
CA ALA A 198 4.05 14.81 -45.89
C ALA A 198 3.08 13.96 -46.73
N ILE A 199 2.50 12.89 -46.11
CA ILE A 199 1.59 11.96 -46.81
C ILE A 199 0.11 12.35 -46.63
N LEU A 200 -0.28 12.77 -45.43
CA LEU A 200 -1.71 12.92 -45.06
C LEU A 200 -2.23 14.34 -45.20
N LEU A 201 -1.38 15.37 -44.98
CA LEU A 201 -1.82 16.75 -45.09
C LEU A 201 -2.08 17.14 -46.53
N LYS A 202 -2.96 18.08 -46.76
CA LYS A 202 -3.29 18.68 -48.05
C LYS A 202 -3.34 20.19 -47.90
N ALA A 203 -2.84 20.90 -48.86
CA ALA A 203 -2.99 22.34 -48.91
C ALA A 203 -4.48 22.71 -48.91
N HIS A 204 -4.91 23.41 -47.89
CA HIS A 204 -6.31 23.83 -47.72
C HIS A 204 -6.36 25.35 -48.00
N HIS A 205 -7.01 25.71 -49.06
CA HIS A 205 -7.20 27.10 -49.46
C HIS A 205 -8.67 27.47 -49.23
N GLY A 206 -9.02 27.92 -48.04
CA GLY A 206 -10.35 28.42 -47.78
C GLY A 206 -10.69 28.69 -46.30
N PRO A 207 -11.57 29.66 -45.99
CA PRO A 207 -11.94 29.94 -44.64
C PRO A 207 -12.74 28.76 -44.03
N LYS A 208 -12.42 28.39 -42.77
CA LYS A 208 -13.16 27.39 -42.01
C LYS A 208 -14.60 27.90 -41.80
N THR A 209 -15.62 27.15 -42.22
CA THR A 209 -17.03 27.52 -42.13
C THR A 209 -17.78 26.68 -41.09
N GLY A 210 -18.97 27.14 -40.64
CA GLY A 210 -19.82 26.41 -39.70
C GLY A 210 -19.31 26.46 -38.25
N ILE A 211 -19.48 25.36 -37.52
CA ILE A 211 -19.08 25.27 -36.09
C ILE A 211 -17.58 25.46 -35.93
N MET A 212 -16.79 24.88 -36.84
CA MET A 212 -15.34 25.00 -36.81
C MET A 212 -14.85 26.44 -37.04
N GLY A 213 -15.55 27.21 -37.88
CA GLY A 213 -15.26 28.62 -38.05
C GLY A 213 -15.51 29.45 -36.77
N ARG A 214 -16.54 29.09 -35.98
CA ARG A 214 -16.81 29.75 -34.67
C ARG A 214 -15.74 29.40 -33.65
N VAL A 215 -15.30 28.12 -33.61
CA VAL A 215 -14.22 27.67 -32.72
C VAL A 215 -12.92 28.38 -33.07
N SER A 216 -12.54 28.44 -34.36
CA SER A 216 -11.34 29.17 -34.80
C SER A 216 -11.43 30.66 -34.43
N ALA A 217 -12.57 31.32 -34.67
CA ALA A 217 -12.76 32.74 -34.30
C ALA A 217 -12.63 32.98 -32.79
N PHE A 218 -13.09 32.05 -31.96
CA PHE A 218 -12.91 32.11 -30.51
C PHE A 218 -11.44 31.96 -30.13
N ILE A 219 -10.73 30.99 -30.72
CA ILE A 219 -9.30 30.76 -30.49
C ILE A 219 -8.50 32.01 -30.91
N ASP A 220 -8.79 32.58 -32.07
CA ASP A 220 -8.14 33.79 -32.53
C ASP A 220 -8.39 34.99 -31.58
N ALA A 221 -9.62 35.18 -31.10
CA ALA A 221 -9.93 36.20 -30.12
C ALA A 221 -9.15 36.03 -28.79
N VAL A 222 -9.02 34.78 -28.32
CA VAL A 222 -8.20 34.46 -27.14
C VAL A 222 -6.72 34.74 -27.40
N ARG A 223 -6.19 34.33 -28.56
CA ARG A 223 -4.82 34.60 -28.98
C ARG A 223 -4.52 36.10 -29.01
N ASP A 224 -5.39 36.87 -29.63
CA ASP A 224 -5.21 38.33 -29.79
C ASP A 224 -5.31 39.04 -28.43
N GLY A 225 -6.24 38.61 -27.57
CA GLY A 225 -6.34 39.07 -26.19
C GLY A 225 -5.09 38.78 -25.36
N TYR A 226 -4.59 37.56 -25.47
CA TYR A 226 -3.32 37.15 -24.81
C TYR A 226 -2.14 37.98 -25.31
N GLY A 227 -2.02 38.14 -26.65
CA GLY A 227 -0.99 38.98 -27.27
C GLY A 227 -0.99 40.41 -26.77
N ALA A 228 -2.19 40.99 -26.62
CA ALA A 228 -2.34 42.36 -26.08
C ALA A 228 -1.93 42.45 -24.59
N ILE A 229 -2.23 41.43 -23.78
CA ILE A 229 -1.82 41.36 -22.36
C ILE A 229 -0.31 41.25 -22.26
N VAL A 230 0.31 40.33 -23.02
CA VAL A 230 1.76 40.11 -23.02
C VAL A 230 2.51 41.35 -23.51
N ALA A 231 2.03 42.01 -24.59
CA ALA A 231 2.61 43.25 -25.07
C ALA A 231 2.56 44.38 -24.02
N ARG A 232 1.51 44.44 -23.21
CA ARG A 232 1.41 45.37 -22.09
C ARG A 232 2.36 45.04 -20.95
N LEU A 233 2.45 43.77 -20.57
CA LEU A 233 3.33 43.28 -19.51
C LEU A 233 4.81 43.48 -19.87
N VAL A 234 5.22 43.20 -21.11
CA VAL A 234 6.58 43.45 -21.59
C VAL A 234 6.95 44.95 -21.54
N ARG A 235 5.98 45.85 -21.84
CA ARG A 235 6.20 47.28 -21.72
C ARG A 235 6.27 47.78 -20.29
N LEU A 236 5.58 47.09 -19.37
CA LEU A 236 5.50 47.40 -17.94
C LEU A 236 6.37 46.41 -17.14
N SER A 237 7.67 46.38 -17.41
CA SER A 237 8.63 45.41 -16.79
C SER A 237 8.57 45.43 -15.25
N ALA A 238 8.35 46.61 -14.62
CA ALA A 238 8.19 46.69 -13.18
C ALA A 238 6.95 45.93 -12.68
N LEU A 239 5.80 46.02 -13.41
CA LEU A 239 4.60 45.25 -13.08
C LEU A 239 4.85 43.73 -13.24
N SER A 240 5.55 43.34 -14.27
CA SER A 240 5.92 41.92 -14.48
C SER A 240 6.77 41.37 -13.35
N LEU A 241 7.75 42.15 -12.87
CA LEU A 241 8.58 41.79 -11.70
C LEU A 241 7.75 41.70 -10.41
N VAL A 242 6.80 42.62 -10.20
CA VAL A 242 5.89 42.56 -9.05
C VAL A 242 5.02 41.30 -9.11
N LEU A 243 4.43 41.00 -10.27
CA LEU A 243 3.65 39.78 -10.45
C LEU A 243 4.48 38.52 -10.20
N LEU A 244 5.70 38.45 -10.73
CA LEU A 244 6.62 37.34 -10.45
C LEU A 244 6.90 37.22 -8.94
N GLY A 245 7.13 38.33 -8.25
CA GLY A 245 7.31 38.35 -6.81
C GLY A 245 6.08 37.87 -6.05
N VAL A 246 4.87 38.26 -6.47
CA VAL A 246 3.61 37.78 -5.87
C VAL A 246 3.44 36.28 -6.09
N PHE A 247 3.71 35.76 -7.29
CA PHE A 247 3.66 34.31 -7.56
C PHE A 247 4.69 33.56 -6.72
N ALA A 248 5.93 34.04 -6.66
CA ALA A 248 6.97 33.41 -5.85
C ALA A 248 6.61 33.38 -4.35
N ALA A 249 6.08 34.51 -3.83
CA ALA A 249 5.58 34.58 -2.45
C ALA A 249 4.39 33.63 -2.22
N GLY A 250 3.49 33.54 -3.19
CA GLY A 250 2.35 32.61 -3.18
C GLY A 250 2.81 31.15 -3.13
N ILE A 251 3.74 30.77 -3.99
CA ILE A 251 4.33 29.41 -4.03
C ILE A 251 5.02 29.09 -2.68
N TYR A 252 5.83 30.01 -2.17
CA TYR A 252 6.47 29.83 -0.87
C TYR A 252 5.46 29.73 0.28
N GLY A 253 4.45 30.62 0.30
CA GLY A 253 3.43 30.64 1.35
C GLY A 253 2.49 29.44 1.35
N ILE A 254 2.14 28.91 0.18
CA ILE A 254 1.34 27.69 0.05
C ILE A 254 2.22 26.46 0.33
N GLY A 255 3.40 26.40 -0.26
CA GLY A 255 4.32 25.28 -0.12
C GLY A 255 4.75 25.06 1.33
N SER A 256 5.03 26.12 2.08
CA SER A 256 5.39 26.04 3.50
C SER A 256 4.24 25.60 4.41
N ARG A 257 3.00 25.64 3.94
CA ARG A 257 1.80 25.20 4.68
C ARG A 257 1.25 23.88 4.19
N THR A 258 1.77 23.36 3.09
CA THR A 258 1.31 22.08 2.54
C THR A 258 1.89 20.94 3.38
N PRO A 259 1.04 20.08 3.97
CA PRO A 259 1.51 18.94 4.74
C PRO A 259 2.35 18.00 3.87
N THR A 260 3.50 17.57 4.39
CA THR A 260 4.38 16.62 3.72
C THR A 260 4.19 15.22 4.29
N GLY A 261 4.20 14.20 3.45
CA GLY A 261 4.06 12.80 3.87
C GLY A 261 4.66 11.85 2.86
N PHE A 262 4.90 10.61 3.28
CA PHE A 262 5.48 9.59 2.40
C PHE A 262 4.44 9.13 1.36
N LEU A 263 3.34 8.57 1.82
CA LEU A 263 2.19 8.16 1.01
C LEU A 263 0.90 8.44 1.78
N PRO A 264 -0.16 8.88 1.10
CA PRO A 264 -1.46 9.03 1.74
C PRO A 264 -2.02 7.67 2.11
N GLN A 265 -2.84 7.64 3.17
CA GLN A 265 -3.60 6.45 3.51
C GLN A 265 -4.74 6.28 2.50
N GLU A 266 -4.81 5.13 1.87
CA GLU A 266 -5.81 4.77 0.88
C GLU A 266 -6.83 3.78 1.45
N ASP A 267 -8.05 3.84 0.93
CA ASP A 267 -9.06 2.81 1.17
C ASP A 267 -8.79 1.64 0.23
N GLN A 268 -8.24 0.55 0.76
CA GLN A 268 -7.91 -0.65 -0.01
C GLN A 268 -9.05 -1.70 -0.03
N GLY A 269 -10.26 -1.33 0.42
CA GLY A 269 -11.40 -2.25 0.49
C GLY A 269 -11.39 -3.19 1.68
N ALA A 270 -10.52 -2.97 2.66
CA ALA A 270 -10.44 -3.72 3.91
C ALA A 270 -9.76 -2.88 5.00
N PHE A 271 -9.98 -3.24 6.25
CA PHE A 271 -9.22 -2.76 7.40
C PHE A 271 -9.05 -3.87 8.41
N PHE A 272 -8.14 -3.69 9.35
CA PHE A 272 -7.82 -4.66 10.37
C PHE A 272 -8.23 -4.18 11.75
N VAL A 273 -8.50 -5.14 12.64
CA VAL A 273 -8.78 -4.86 14.06
C VAL A 273 -7.96 -5.82 14.90
N GLU A 274 -7.18 -5.30 15.81
CA GLU A 274 -6.52 -6.07 16.86
C GLU A 274 -7.34 -5.95 18.13
N MET A 275 -7.56 -7.08 18.80
CA MET A 275 -8.17 -7.13 20.13
C MET A 275 -7.21 -7.81 21.09
N GLN A 276 -6.92 -7.18 22.21
CA GLN A 276 -6.08 -7.73 23.27
C GLN A 276 -6.79 -7.65 24.62
N LEU A 277 -6.98 -8.80 25.23
CA LEU A 277 -7.51 -8.93 26.58
C LEU A 277 -6.39 -8.72 27.61
N PRO A 278 -6.74 -8.51 28.90
CA PRO A 278 -5.76 -8.55 29.98
C PRO A 278 -4.93 -9.83 29.96
N ASP A 279 -3.70 -9.72 30.44
CA ASP A 279 -2.76 -10.84 30.50
C ASP A 279 -3.34 -12.04 31.26
N GLY A 280 -3.00 -13.24 30.78
CA GLY A 280 -3.52 -14.49 31.35
C GLY A 280 -4.94 -14.85 30.95
N ALA A 281 -5.60 -14.07 30.08
CA ALA A 281 -6.91 -14.47 29.57
C ALA A 281 -6.82 -15.75 28.72
N SER A 282 -7.76 -16.67 28.94
CA SER A 282 -7.83 -17.92 28.19
C SER A 282 -8.35 -17.70 26.77
N LEU A 283 -8.01 -18.62 25.87
CA LEU A 283 -8.51 -18.58 24.49
C LEU A 283 -10.05 -18.62 24.40
N ASN A 284 -10.71 -19.35 25.30
CA ASN A 284 -12.18 -19.39 25.34
C ASN A 284 -12.77 -18.01 25.64
N ARG A 285 -12.21 -17.29 26.61
CA ARG A 285 -12.63 -15.92 26.94
C ARG A 285 -12.36 -14.96 25.78
N THR A 286 -11.21 -15.11 25.11
CA THR A 286 -10.87 -14.33 23.93
C THR A 286 -11.87 -14.59 22.80
N ARG A 287 -12.25 -15.84 22.56
CA ARG A 287 -13.25 -16.22 21.56
C ARG A 287 -14.63 -15.62 21.86
N GLU A 288 -15.08 -15.67 23.12
CA GLU A 288 -16.37 -15.09 23.53
C GLU A 288 -16.40 -13.57 23.28
N LEU A 289 -15.35 -12.84 23.69
CA LEU A 289 -15.25 -11.40 23.43
C LEU A 289 -15.07 -11.08 21.94
N SER A 290 -14.38 -11.94 21.18
CA SER A 290 -14.28 -11.80 19.73
C SER A 290 -15.65 -11.83 19.07
N GLN A 291 -16.55 -12.73 19.48
CA GLN A 291 -17.92 -12.80 18.97
C GLN A 291 -18.72 -11.52 19.28
N GLN A 292 -18.50 -10.91 20.45
CA GLN A 292 -19.12 -9.62 20.77
C GLN A 292 -18.61 -8.49 19.88
N VAL A 293 -17.30 -8.42 19.65
CA VAL A 293 -16.69 -7.42 18.74
C VAL A 293 -17.17 -7.64 17.31
N GLU A 294 -17.25 -8.87 16.85
CA GLU A 294 -17.76 -9.23 15.52
C GLU A 294 -19.23 -8.79 15.36
N ALA A 295 -20.08 -9.02 16.36
CA ALA A 295 -21.48 -8.59 16.37
C ALA A 295 -21.63 -7.05 16.33
N ILE A 296 -20.64 -6.30 16.81
CA ILE A 296 -20.60 -4.84 16.72
C ILE A 296 -20.15 -4.37 15.32
N ILE A 297 -19.18 -5.07 14.71
CA ILE A 297 -18.60 -4.68 13.42
C ILE A 297 -19.53 -5.06 12.26
N GLN A 298 -20.08 -6.25 12.26
CA GLN A 298 -20.83 -6.82 11.13
C GLN A 298 -22.01 -5.96 10.64
N PRO A 299 -22.81 -5.29 11.49
CA PRO A 299 -23.94 -4.46 11.05
C PRO A 299 -23.52 -3.07 10.55
N LEU A 300 -22.23 -2.68 10.60
CA LEU A 300 -21.78 -1.38 10.14
C LEU A 300 -21.96 -1.23 8.62
N PRO A 301 -22.31 -0.02 8.14
CA PRO A 301 -22.58 0.20 6.71
C PRO A 301 -21.35 -0.08 5.86
N GLY A 302 -21.50 -0.87 4.80
CA GLY A 302 -20.43 -1.16 3.86
C GLY A 302 -19.52 -2.32 4.24
N ILE A 303 -19.77 -3.04 5.34
CA ILE A 303 -19.10 -4.29 5.67
C ILE A 303 -19.62 -5.41 4.77
N GLN A 304 -18.72 -6.18 4.18
CA GLN A 304 -19.03 -7.37 3.42
C GLN A 304 -18.86 -8.63 4.25
N ALA A 305 -17.69 -8.77 4.89
CA ALA A 305 -17.35 -9.94 5.69
C ALA A 305 -16.42 -9.56 6.84
N VAL A 306 -16.50 -10.32 7.92
CA VAL A 306 -15.57 -10.24 9.06
C VAL A 306 -14.98 -11.63 9.26
N GLN A 307 -13.67 -11.74 9.21
CA GLN A 307 -12.94 -12.96 9.52
C GLN A 307 -12.18 -12.78 10.83
N THR A 308 -12.43 -13.64 11.79
CA THR A 308 -11.82 -13.58 13.13
C THR A 308 -10.81 -14.69 13.31
N VAL A 309 -9.61 -14.33 13.77
CA VAL A 309 -8.53 -15.25 14.15
C VAL A 309 -8.27 -15.10 15.64
N ALA A 310 -8.93 -15.93 16.45
CA ALA A 310 -8.72 -15.94 17.89
C ALA A 310 -7.42 -16.68 18.25
N GLY A 311 -6.69 -16.16 19.23
CA GLY A 311 -5.41 -16.74 19.65
C GLY A 311 -4.19 -16.27 18.85
N PHE A 312 -4.32 -15.17 18.10
CA PHE A 312 -3.22 -14.61 17.30
C PHE A 312 -3.24 -13.07 17.38
N SER A 313 -2.06 -12.49 17.56
CA SER A 313 -1.84 -11.05 17.45
C SER A 313 -1.09 -10.76 16.15
N MET A 314 -1.71 -10.00 15.25
CA MET A 314 -1.09 -9.56 14.00
C MET A 314 0.02 -8.53 14.26
N LEU A 315 -0.19 -7.63 15.23
CA LEU A 315 0.76 -6.58 15.57
C LEU A 315 2.06 -7.14 16.16
N ASN A 316 1.96 -8.22 16.94
CA ASN A 316 3.13 -8.89 17.54
C ASN A 316 3.67 -10.01 16.64
N GLY A 317 2.89 -10.50 15.65
CA GLY A 317 3.23 -11.66 14.83
C GLY A 317 3.31 -12.98 15.61
N LEU A 318 2.58 -13.11 16.72
CA LEU A 318 2.68 -14.22 17.66
C LEU A 318 1.32 -14.85 17.97
N ALA A 319 1.33 -16.15 18.24
CA ALA A 319 0.21 -16.83 18.84
C ALA A 319 0.10 -16.43 20.33
N GLN A 320 -1.04 -15.83 20.72
CA GLN A 320 -1.30 -15.32 22.06
C GLN A 320 -2.74 -15.62 22.45
N SER A 321 -2.95 -16.38 23.52
CA SER A 321 -4.30 -16.79 23.96
C SER A 321 -5.22 -15.61 24.27
N ASN A 322 -4.66 -14.48 24.70
CA ASN A 322 -5.39 -13.25 25.07
C ASN A 322 -5.55 -12.26 23.89
N SER A 323 -5.24 -12.66 22.66
CA SER A 323 -5.35 -11.78 21.49
C SER A 323 -6.25 -12.38 20.42
N ALA A 324 -6.91 -11.51 19.66
CA ALA A 324 -7.62 -11.85 18.44
C ALA A 324 -7.41 -10.78 17.37
N PHE A 325 -7.38 -11.23 16.14
CA PHE A 325 -7.21 -10.40 14.96
C PHE A 325 -8.40 -10.55 14.03
N PHE A 326 -8.90 -9.41 13.52
CA PHE A 326 -10.04 -9.39 12.61
C PHE A 326 -9.61 -8.80 11.28
N ILE A 327 -9.97 -9.48 10.20
CA ILE A 327 -9.90 -8.98 8.84
C ILE A 327 -11.31 -8.56 8.46
N VAL A 328 -11.52 -7.27 8.26
CA VAL A 328 -12.81 -6.69 7.90
C VAL A 328 -12.76 -6.30 6.44
N THR A 329 -13.47 -7.06 5.60
CA THR A 329 -13.57 -6.80 4.16
C THR A 329 -14.79 -5.95 3.88
N LEU A 330 -14.61 -4.96 3.02
CA LEU A 330 -15.62 -3.98 2.67
C LEU A 330 -16.27 -4.32 1.33
N LYS A 331 -17.52 -3.90 1.15
CA LYS A 331 -18.21 -3.95 -0.14
C LYS A 331 -17.48 -3.14 -1.20
N SER A 332 -17.87 -3.27 -2.46
CA SER A 332 -17.28 -2.52 -3.57
C SER A 332 -17.36 -1.00 -3.32
N PHE A 333 -16.45 -0.24 -3.92
CA PHE A 333 -16.44 1.23 -3.78
C PHE A 333 -17.73 1.88 -4.27
N GLU A 334 -18.36 1.29 -5.29
CA GLU A 334 -19.63 1.76 -5.86
C GLU A 334 -20.79 1.65 -4.85
N GLU A 335 -20.80 0.59 -4.04
CA GLU A 335 -21.79 0.35 -3.00
C GLU A 335 -21.54 1.14 -1.71
N ARG A 336 -20.37 1.77 -1.56
CA ARG A 336 -19.91 2.50 -0.37
C ARG A 336 -19.74 4.01 -0.60
N SER A 337 -20.58 4.61 -1.41
CA SER A 337 -20.53 6.06 -1.70
C SER A 337 -20.87 6.94 -0.49
N ALA A 338 -21.63 6.40 0.49
CA ALA A 338 -22.01 7.10 1.71
C ALA A 338 -20.80 7.42 2.59
N ARG A 339 -20.80 8.62 3.20
CA ARG A 339 -19.68 9.10 4.05
C ARG A 339 -19.39 8.17 5.23
N GLU A 340 -20.43 7.55 5.79
CA GLU A 340 -20.35 6.64 6.94
C GLU A 340 -19.73 5.28 6.59
N ALA A 341 -19.78 4.89 5.30
CA ALA A 341 -19.19 3.65 4.79
C ALA A 341 -17.72 3.81 4.34
N LYS A 342 -17.14 5.00 4.48
CA LYS A 342 -15.71 5.23 4.22
C LYS A 342 -14.87 4.66 5.35
N VAL A 343 -13.69 4.13 5.03
CA VAL A 343 -12.82 3.42 5.96
C VAL A 343 -12.54 4.21 7.25
N ASN A 344 -12.23 5.48 7.17
CA ASN A 344 -11.95 6.31 8.36
C ASN A 344 -13.18 6.48 9.28
N ALA A 345 -14.39 6.55 8.71
CA ALA A 345 -15.62 6.61 9.49
C ALA A 345 -15.93 5.27 10.17
N LEU A 346 -15.65 4.15 9.48
CA LEU A 346 -15.77 2.80 10.01
C LEU A 346 -14.79 2.54 11.15
N LEU A 347 -13.51 2.91 11.00
CA LEU A 347 -12.53 2.81 12.08
C LEU A 347 -13.01 3.56 13.34
N ALA A 348 -13.51 4.78 13.17
CA ALA A 348 -14.07 5.56 14.29
C ALA A 348 -15.34 4.93 14.88
N ALA A 349 -16.18 4.30 14.05
CA ALA A 349 -17.38 3.60 14.50
C ALA A 349 -17.03 2.35 15.33
N VAL A 350 -16.02 1.58 14.91
CA VAL A 350 -15.52 0.42 15.67
C VAL A 350 -15.01 0.86 17.04
N VAL A 351 -14.16 1.91 17.11
CA VAL A 351 -13.67 2.44 18.40
C VAL A 351 -14.81 2.82 19.34
N ARG A 352 -15.84 3.52 18.82
CA ARG A 352 -17.00 3.91 19.64
C ARG A 352 -17.82 2.72 20.07
N GLY A 353 -18.10 1.79 19.16
CA GLY A 353 -18.92 0.61 19.43
C GLY A 353 -18.29 -0.36 20.41
N THR A 354 -16.95 -0.46 20.41
CA THR A 354 -16.21 -1.38 21.29
C THR A 354 -15.74 -0.76 22.62
N SER A 355 -16.09 0.49 22.88
CA SER A 355 -15.64 1.22 24.10
C SER A 355 -16.05 0.55 25.44
N GLN A 356 -17.08 -0.28 25.44
CA GLN A 356 -17.55 -1.02 26.62
C GLN A 356 -17.01 -2.47 26.68
N VAL A 357 -16.28 -2.91 25.67
CA VAL A 357 -15.67 -4.25 25.66
C VAL A 357 -14.47 -4.24 26.61
N PRO A 358 -14.35 -5.20 27.55
CA PRO A 358 -13.23 -5.24 28.51
C PRO A 358 -11.95 -5.79 27.86
N ALA A 359 -11.54 -5.17 26.75
CA ALA A 359 -10.34 -5.48 25.98
C ALA A 359 -9.83 -4.20 25.27
N LEU A 360 -8.56 -4.16 24.97
CA LEU A 360 -8.01 -3.16 24.08
C LEU A 360 -8.40 -3.53 22.65
N VAL A 361 -9.26 -2.74 22.00
CA VAL A 361 -9.66 -2.95 20.61
C VAL A 361 -9.12 -1.81 19.75
N VAL A 362 -8.24 -2.14 18.81
CA VAL A 362 -7.54 -1.18 17.98
C VAL A 362 -7.83 -1.47 16.51
N PRO A 363 -8.75 -0.75 15.87
CA PRO A 363 -8.93 -0.80 14.43
C PRO A 363 -7.86 0.08 13.74
N PHE A 364 -7.28 -0.42 12.66
CA PHE A 364 -6.29 0.29 11.87
C PHE A 364 -6.40 -0.03 10.38
N ASN A 365 -6.01 0.94 9.55
CA ASN A 365 -6.01 0.75 8.10
C ASN A 365 -4.80 -0.10 7.67
N LEU A 366 -4.89 -0.70 6.49
CA LEU A 366 -3.76 -1.38 5.88
C LEU A 366 -2.63 -0.39 5.59
N PRO A 367 -1.36 -0.83 5.66
CA PRO A 367 -0.25 0.02 5.26
C PRO A 367 -0.34 0.34 3.76
N PRO A 368 0.05 1.55 3.33
CA PRO A 368 0.03 1.91 1.91
C PRO A 368 0.83 0.97 1.01
N ILE A 369 1.88 0.35 1.56
CA ILE A 369 2.68 -0.69 0.91
C ILE A 369 2.63 -1.93 1.78
N ILE A 370 2.06 -3.01 1.25
CA ILE A 370 2.00 -4.30 1.93
C ILE A 370 3.42 -4.82 2.18
N GLY A 371 3.71 -5.19 3.43
CA GLY A 371 5.03 -5.63 3.87
C GLY A 371 5.93 -4.51 4.42
N LEU A 372 5.52 -3.26 4.32
CA LEU A 372 6.19 -2.13 4.96
C LEU A 372 5.40 -1.69 6.21
N GLY A 373 5.64 -2.37 7.32
CA GLY A 373 4.88 -2.20 8.56
C GLY A 373 3.64 -3.10 8.63
N THR A 374 2.97 -3.11 9.78
CA THR A 374 1.78 -3.93 10.05
C THR A 374 0.47 -3.15 9.88
N GLY A 375 0.51 -1.83 9.95
CA GLY A 375 -0.66 -0.95 9.82
C GLY A 375 -0.29 0.43 9.30
N GLY A 376 -1.32 1.22 8.98
CA GLY A 376 -1.15 2.64 8.66
C GLY A 376 -0.72 3.45 9.90
N GLY A 377 -0.02 4.57 9.69
CA GLY A 377 0.50 5.42 10.75
C GLY A 377 2.01 5.32 10.92
N PHE A 378 2.50 5.40 12.16
CA PHE A 378 3.92 5.25 12.48
C PHE A 378 4.15 4.10 13.47
N GLN A 379 5.36 3.55 13.39
CA GLN A 379 5.86 2.55 14.33
C GLN A 379 7.18 3.04 14.93
N TYR A 380 7.18 3.26 16.24
CA TYR A 380 8.35 3.71 16.99
C TYR A 380 8.95 2.55 17.81
N GLN A 381 10.27 2.39 17.76
CA GLN A 381 11.00 1.36 18.50
C GLN A 381 11.73 1.98 19.70
N LEU A 382 11.16 1.78 20.90
CA LEU A 382 11.81 2.21 22.15
C LEU A 382 12.88 1.18 22.54
N GLN A 383 14.13 1.52 22.38
CA GLN A 383 15.28 0.63 22.61
C GLN A 383 15.87 0.78 24.00
N ASN A 384 16.25 -0.35 24.61
CA ASN A 384 16.92 -0.42 25.92
C ASN A 384 18.44 -0.53 25.75
N LEU A 385 19.11 0.58 25.55
CA LEU A 385 20.56 0.61 25.36
C LEU A 385 21.37 0.30 26.64
N GLU A 386 20.80 0.61 27.81
CA GLU A 386 21.47 0.48 29.11
C GLU A 386 21.26 -0.90 29.77
N GLY A 387 20.46 -1.78 29.16
CA GLY A 387 20.16 -3.10 29.73
C GLY A 387 19.26 -3.08 30.97
N ARG A 388 18.45 -2.01 31.15
CA ARG A 388 17.52 -1.87 32.28
C ARG A 388 16.53 -3.04 32.39
N PRO A 389 15.98 -3.31 33.58
CA PRO A 389 14.93 -4.29 33.77
C PRO A 389 13.72 -4.04 32.89
N VAL A 390 13.03 -5.13 32.48
CA VAL A 390 11.85 -5.04 31.59
C VAL A 390 10.72 -4.21 32.20
N ALA A 391 10.56 -4.25 33.51
CA ALA A 391 9.55 -3.46 34.23
C ALA A 391 9.78 -1.93 34.08
N GLU A 392 11.04 -1.48 34.11
CA GLU A 392 11.39 -0.07 33.89
C GLU A 392 11.16 0.35 32.44
N MET A 393 11.48 -0.52 31.48
CA MET A 393 11.14 -0.28 30.07
C MET A 393 9.63 -0.13 29.87
N ALA A 394 8.83 -1.02 30.49
CA ALA A 394 7.39 -0.96 30.44
C ALA A 394 6.83 0.34 31.06
N ALA A 395 7.44 0.82 32.14
CA ALA A 395 7.08 2.09 32.74
C ALA A 395 7.42 3.29 31.85
N ALA A 396 8.61 3.31 31.25
CA ALA A 396 9.02 4.32 30.29
C ALA A 396 8.11 4.35 29.06
N MET A 397 7.76 3.17 28.50
CA MET A 397 6.84 3.04 27.39
C MET A 397 5.45 3.59 27.74
N ARG A 398 4.89 3.24 28.90
CA ARG A 398 3.60 3.80 29.35
C ARG A 398 3.66 5.33 29.48
N GLY A 399 4.72 5.87 30.05
CA GLY A 399 4.94 7.33 30.13
C GLY A 399 4.96 7.98 28.75
N LEU A 400 5.68 7.38 27.79
CA LEU A 400 5.72 7.84 26.40
C LEU A 400 4.34 7.80 25.75
N VAL A 401 3.60 6.70 25.88
CA VAL A 401 2.25 6.55 25.31
C VAL A 401 1.29 7.58 25.89
N ILE A 402 1.34 7.84 27.20
CA ILE A 402 0.50 8.84 27.85
C ILE A 402 0.84 10.25 27.33
N ALA A 403 2.12 10.61 27.29
CA ALA A 403 2.56 11.91 26.81
C ALA A 403 2.21 12.11 25.32
N ALA A 404 2.42 11.09 24.50
CA ALA A 404 2.12 11.14 23.08
C ALA A 404 0.62 11.30 22.79
N ASN A 405 -0.26 10.68 23.57
CA ASN A 405 -1.72 10.87 23.43
C ASN A 405 -2.21 12.24 23.94
N GLN A 406 -1.37 13.02 24.62
CA GLN A 406 -1.67 14.41 24.99
C GLN A 406 -1.23 15.41 23.93
N ASP A 407 -0.41 14.97 22.96
CA ASP A 407 0.04 15.82 21.85
C ASP A 407 -1.06 15.96 20.80
N ALA A 408 -1.36 17.19 20.40
CA ALA A 408 -2.39 17.50 19.42
C ALA A 408 -2.04 17.04 17.99
N ALA A 409 -0.79 16.70 17.71
CA ALA A 409 -0.35 16.20 16.42
C ALA A 409 -0.54 14.68 16.28
N LEU A 410 -0.72 13.95 17.38
CA LEU A 410 -0.81 12.51 17.43
C LEU A 410 -2.22 12.02 17.79
N ASN A 411 -2.54 10.82 17.34
CA ASN A 411 -3.80 10.17 17.63
C ASN A 411 -3.59 8.68 17.85
N ARG A 412 -4.32 8.11 18.83
CA ARG A 412 -4.34 6.68 19.12
C ARG A 412 -2.95 6.05 19.24
N VAL A 413 -2.09 6.65 20.08
CA VAL A 413 -0.78 6.07 20.38
C VAL A 413 -0.96 4.94 21.38
N TYR A 414 -0.45 3.75 21.07
CA TYR A 414 -0.60 2.55 21.90
C TYR A 414 0.60 1.60 21.75
N SER A 415 0.70 0.66 22.67
CA SER A 415 1.60 -0.49 22.59
C SER A 415 0.85 -1.73 23.08
N THR A 416 1.12 -2.85 22.41
CA THR A 416 0.58 -4.18 22.80
C THR A 416 1.48 -4.91 23.79
N PHE A 417 2.60 -4.29 24.19
CA PHE A 417 3.56 -4.88 25.12
C PHE A 417 3.03 -4.88 26.56
N SER A 418 3.15 -6.02 27.24
CA SER A 418 2.96 -6.14 28.67
C SER A 418 4.13 -6.84 29.34
N ALA A 419 4.49 -6.37 30.53
CA ALA A 419 5.46 -7.01 31.41
C ALA A 419 4.79 -7.81 32.55
N ALA A 420 3.46 -7.88 32.56
CA ALA A 420 2.68 -8.45 33.65
C ALA A 420 1.99 -9.79 33.27
N ASN A 421 2.48 -10.47 32.23
CA ASN A 421 1.94 -11.76 31.86
C ASN A 421 2.28 -12.81 32.94
N PRO A 422 1.28 -13.48 33.55
CA PRO A 422 1.54 -14.48 34.56
C PRO A 422 2.13 -15.76 33.92
N SER A 423 3.21 -16.24 34.47
CA SER A 423 3.88 -17.47 34.09
C SER A 423 4.03 -18.39 35.28
N ILE A 424 3.88 -19.67 35.06
CA ILE A 424 4.15 -20.69 36.08
C ILE A 424 5.63 -21.04 35.98
N PHE A 425 6.37 -20.72 37.03
CA PHE A 425 7.78 -21.11 37.16
C PHE A 425 7.88 -22.39 37.98
N LEU A 426 8.47 -23.42 37.40
CA LEU A 426 8.76 -24.67 38.07
C LEU A 426 10.21 -24.65 38.56
N ASP A 427 10.40 -24.61 39.87
CA ASP A 427 11.71 -24.66 40.51
C ASP A 427 12.07 -26.13 40.82
N LEU A 428 12.80 -26.76 39.89
CA LEU A 428 13.15 -28.17 40.01
C LEU A 428 14.41 -28.33 40.86
N ASP A 429 14.27 -29.05 42.00
CA ASP A 429 15.40 -29.49 42.82
C ASP A 429 16.17 -30.60 42.10
N ARG A 430 17.25 -30.22 41.44
CA ARG A 430 18.08 -31.16 40.65
C ARG A 430 18.82 -32.18 41.49
N ASP A 431 19.22 -31.80 42.68
CA ASP A 431 19.93 -32.71 43.59
C ASP A 431 18.96 -33.78 44.10
N ARG A 432 17.76 -33.39 44.46
CA ARG A 432 16.71 -34.33 44.86
C ARG A 432 16.30 -35.27 43.72
N ALA A 433 16.17 -34.75 42.50
CA ALA A 433 15.87 -35.58 41.33
C ALA A 433 16.98 -36.62 41.10
N GLN A 434 18.27 -36.24 41.27
CA GLN A 434 19.40 -37.13 41.12
C GLN A 434 19.42 -38.23 42.22
N VAL A 435 19.17 -37.86 43.47
CA VAL A 435 19.10 -38.78 44.59
C VAL A 435 17.98 -39.82 44.38
N LEU A 436 16.83 -39.39 43.86
CA LEU A 436 15.69 -40.28 43.55
C LEU A 436 15.87 -41.08 42.24
N GLY A 437 16.95 -40.87 41.52
CA GLY A 437 17.28 -41.58 40.28
C GLY A 437 16.41 -41.16 39.09
N ILE A 438 16.00 -39.90 39.05
CA ILE A 438 15.13 -39.35 37.99
C ILE A 438 15.95 -38.48 37.05
N GLY A 439 15.80 -38.70 35.73
CA GLY A 439 16.38 -37.87 34.72
C GLY A 439 15.65 -36.53 34.60
N ILE A 440 16.39 -35.42 34.54
CA ILE A 440 15.79 -34.10 34.37
C ILE A 440 15.00 -34.01 33.05
N SER A 441 15.51 -34.65 31.98
CA SER A 441 14.84 -34.79 30.69
C SER A 441 13.48 -35.48 30.80
N ASP A 442 13.38 -36.48 31.67
CA ASP A 442 12.16 -37.26 31.85
C ASP A 442 11.08 -36.43 32.57
N VAL A 443 11.51 -35.56 33.51
CA VAL A 443 10.62 -34.60 34.17
C VAL A 443 10.01 -33.67 33.15
N PHE A 444 10.83 -33.02 32.31
CA PHE A 444 10.33 -32.09 31.30
C PHE A 444 9.51 -32.77 30.20
N ALA A 445 9.89 -34.01 29.80
CA ALA A 445 9.11 -34.80 28.83
C ALA A 445 7.70 -35.13 29.37
N ALA A 446 7.64 -35.57 30.64
CA ALA A 446 6.36 -35.85 31.30
C ALA A 446 5.48 -34.61 31.41
N LEU A 447 6.04 -33.48 31.82
CA LEU A 447 5.32 -32.20 31.90
C LEU A 447 4.87 -31.73 30.52
N GLN A 448 5.73 -31.83 29.50
CA GLN A 448 5.38 -31.48 28.13
C GLN A 448 4.23 -32.33 27.60
N ALA A 449 4.29 -33.65 27.84
CA ALA A 449 3.26 -34.59 27.41
C ALA A 449 1.92 -34.38 28.13
N THR A 450 1.94 -33.88 29.38
CA THR A 450 0.73 -33.66 30.17
C THR A 450 0.16 -32.25 29.94
N MET A 451 0.98 -31.21 30.15
CA MET A 451 0.52 -29.82 30.20
C MET A 451 0.48 -29.12 28.83
N SER A 452 1.29 -29.60 27.88
CA SER A 452 1.42 -28.96 26.58
C SER A 452 1.13 -29.96 25.44
N SER A 453 2.08 -30.12 24.52
CA SER A 453 1.97 -31.05 23.39
C SER A 453 3.35 -31.68 23.16
N TYR A 454 3.42 -32.98 23.35
CA TYR A 454 4.64 -33.76 23.13
C TYR A 454 4.58 -34.36 21.73
N TYR A 455 5.47 -33.92 20.85
CA TYR A 455 5.61 -34.48 19.51
C TYR A 455 6.23 -35.88 19.59
N ILE A 456 5.55 -36.86 18.96
CA ILE A 456 5.98 -38.25 18.94
C ILE A 456 6.60 -38.58 17.58
N ASN A 457 5.85 -38.40 16.49
CA ASN A 457 6.25 -38.75 15.14
C ASN A 457 5.33 -38.13 14.08
N ASP A 458 5.70 -38.31 12.81
CA ASP A 458 4.84 -37.98 11.67
C ASP A 458 4.31 -39.24 10.98
N PHE A 459 3.16 -39.14 10.37
CA PHE A 459 2.67 -40.15 9.43
C PHE A 459 2.14 -39.47 8.14
N ASN A 460 2.27 -40.18 7.02
CA ASN A 460 1.83 -39.68 5.73
C ASN A 460 0.44 -40.21 5.38
N LEU A 461 -0.49 -39.30 5.13
CA LEU A 461 -1.84 -39.62 4.71
C LEU A 461 -2.35 -38.56 3.74
N PHE A 462 -2.98 -39.01 2.64
CA PHE A 462 -3.52 -38.13 1.57
C PHE A 462 -2.47 -37.17 0.98
N GLY A 463 -1.23 -37.64 0.82
CA GLY A 463 -0.13 -36.84 0.27
C GLY A 463 0.40 -35.72 1.18
N ARG A 464 0.06 -35.76 2.47
CA ARG A 464 0.54 -34.84 3.51
C ARG A 464 1.19 -35.60 4.65
N SER A 465 2.17 -34.98 5.29
CA SER A 465 2.73 -35.41 6.55
C SER A 465 1.90 -34.81 7.70
N TRP A 466 1.43 -35.69 8.58
CA TRP A 466 0.62 -35.35 9.75
C TRP A 466 1.43 -35.61 11.02
N LYS A 467 1.41 -34.67 11.94
CA LYS A 467 2.08 -34.80 13.25
C LYS A 467 1.24 -35.60 14.21
N VAL A 468 1.88 -36.55 14.89
CA VAL A 468 1.31 -37.23 16.05
C VAL A 468 1.83 -36.56 17.31
N SER A 469 0.92 -36.01 18.09
CA SER A 469 1.26 -35.34 19.35
C SER A 469 0.45 -35.95 20.49
N LEU A 470 1.07 -36.07 21.65
CA LEU A 470 0.47 -36.56 22.90
C LEU A 470 0.20 -35.38 23.83
N GLN A 471 -0.99 -35.34 24.44
CA GLN A 471 -1.38 -34.35 25.44
C GLN A 471 -2.39 -34.99 26.40
N ALA A 472 -2.38 -34.57 27.68
CA ALA A 472 -3.44 -34.98 28.62
C ALA A 472 -4.80 -34.34 28.27
N GLU A 473 -5.88 -34.92 28.77
CA GLU A 473 -7.21 -34.34 28.63
C GLU A 473 -7.30 -33.01 29.39
N GLU A 474 -8.29 -32.18 28.99
CA GLU A 474 -8.46 -30.83 29.54
C GLU A 474 -8.65 -30.84 31.06
N GLY A 475 -9.40 -31.80 31.58
CA GLY A 475 -9.68 -31.94 33.02
C GLY A 475 -8.43 -32.27 33.86
N ASP A 476 -7.39 -32.84 33.25
CA ASP A 476 -6.16 -33.25 33.96
C ASP A 476 -5.06 -32.20 33.89
N ARG A 477 -5.33 -31.03 33.30
CA ARG A 477 -4.38 -29.91 33.12
C ARG A 477 -5.04 -28.54 33.27
N ALA A 478 -6.16 -28.46 33.98
CA ALA A 478 -6.94 -27.23 34.13
C ALA A 478 -6.45 -26.32 35.26
N SER A 479 -5.72 -26.87 36.23
CA SER A 479 -5.25 -26.16 37.42
C SER A 479 -3.76 -26.32 37.67
N VAL A 480 -3.17 -25.43 38.50
CA VAL A 480 -1.75 -25.51 38.91
C VAL A 480 -1.52 -26.79 39.72
N GLU A 481 -2.50 -27.25 40.48
CA GLU A 481 -2.45 -28.48 41.29
C GLU A 481 -2.27 -29.74 40.43
N ASP A 482 -2.74 -29.72 39.17
CA ASP A 482 -2.63 -30.86 38.26
C ASP A 482 -1.17 -31.12 37.86
N ILE A 483 -0.33 -30.08 37.86
CA ILE A 483 1.13 -30.23 37.64
C ILE A 483 1.74 -31.14 38.71
N PHE A 484 1.30 -31.01 39.95
CA PHE A 484 1.82 -31.83 41.05
C PHE A 484 1.36 -33.27 40.99
N ARG A 485 0.32 -33.61 40.23
CA ARG A 485 -0.19 -34.97 40.03
C ARG A 485 0.58 -35.73 38.96
N VAL A 486 1.37 -35.01 38.15
CA VAL A 486 2.23 -35.68 37.16
C VAL A 486 3.27 -36.50 37.85
N HIS A 487 3.44 -37.75 37.39
CA HIS A 487 4.44 -38.69 37.92
C HIS A 487 5.51 -38.99 36.91
N VAL A 488 6.73 -39.11 37.37
CA VAL A 488 7.90 -39.45 36.55
C VAL A 488 8.49 -40.77 37.05
N ARG A 489 8.87 -41.64 36.12
CA ARG A 489 9.47 -42.95 36.47
C ARG A 489 10.95 -42.79 36.81
N ASN A 490 11.35 -43.35 37.96
CA ASN A 490 12.76 -43.39 38.34
C ASN A 490 13.51 -44.58 37.71
N ARG A 491 14.82 -44.70 37.93
CA ARG A 491 15.65 -45.79 37.41
C ARG A 491 15.29 -47.18 37.96
N HIS A 492 14.57 -47.23 39.07
CA HIS A 492 14.12 -48.49 39.72
C HIS A 492 12.71 -48.88 39.23
N GLY A 493 12.07 -48.05 38.44
CA GLY A 493 10.72 -48.29 37.92
C GLY A 493 9.58 -47.68 38.76
N ASP A 494 9.90 -47.01 39.87
CA ASP A 494 8.91 -46.40 40.75
C ASP A 494 8.42 -45.06 40.16
N MET A 495 7.15 -44.74 40.45
CA MET A 495 6.51 -43.49 40.01
C MET A 495 6.62 -42.43 41.10
N VAL A 496 7.34 -41.36 40.82
CA VAL A 496 7.58 -40.22 41.74
C VAL A 496 6.78 -39.02 41.30
N PRO A 497 5.93 -38.43 42.13
CA PRO A 497 5.14 -37.23 41.77
C PRO A 497 6.05 -36.00 41.65
N ILE A 498 5.74 -35.09 40.75
CA ILE A 498 6.46 -33.82 40.57
C ILE A 498 6.53 -33.02 41.88
N ARG A 499 5.52 -33.08 42.72
CA ARG A 499 5.50 -32.43 44.06
C ARG A 499 6.71 -32.83 44.92
N ALA A 500 7.28 -34.02 44.75
CA ALA A 500 8.48 -34.43 45.46
C ALA A 500 9.78 -33.85 44.91
N LEU A 501 9.71 -33.26 43.74
CA LEU A 501 10.88 -32.84 42.95
C LEU A 501 10.96 -31.32 42.74
N ALA A 502 9.83 -30.61 42.79
CA ALA A 502 9.79 -29.24 42.41
C ALA A 502 8.77 -28.41 43.22
N ASP A 503 9.08 -27.15 43.38
CA ASP A 503 8.17 -26.13 43.84
C ASP A 503 7.62 -25.32 42.67
N ILE A 504 6.39 -24.80 42.81
CA ILE A 504 5.72 -24.00 41.79
C ILE A 504 5.46 -22.62 42.33
N ARG A 505 5.79 -21.60 41.57
CA ARG A 505 5.44 -20.22 41.88
C ARG A 505 4.94 -19.49 40.63
N VAL A 506 4.08 -18.51 40.82
CA VAL A 506 3.63 -17.64 39.76
C VAL A 506 4.61 -16.44 39.68
N GLU A 507 5.18 -16.25 38.52
CA GLU A 507 6.03 -15.09 38.22
C GLU A 507 5.36 -14.23 37.15
N PHE A 508 5.61 -12.93 37.20
CA PHE A 508 5.13 -12.00 36.19
C PHE A 508 6.29 -11.54 35.32
N GLY A 509 6.08 -11.58 34.00
CA GLY A 509 7.10 -11.22 33.04
C GLY A 509 6.51 -10.91 31.67
N PRO A 510 7.34 -10.53 30.69
CA PRO A 510 6.87 -10.34 29.33
C PRO A 510 6.61 -11.68 28.65
N GLN A 511 5.55 -11.76 27.85
CA GLN A 511 5.25 -12.94 27.04
C GLN A 511 6.29 -13.14 25.93
N SER A 512 6.84 -12.06 25.40
CA SER A 512 7.89 -12.07 24.39
C SER A 512 8.85 -10.91 24.59
N ILE A 513 10.11 -11.09 24.19
CA ILE A 513 11.14 -10.05 24.19
C ILE A 513 11.56 -9.82 22.74
N VAL A 514 11.16 -8.68 22.21
CA VAL A 514 11.55 -8.23 20.88
C VAL A 514 12.93 -7.58 20.93
N ARG A 515 13.76 -7.86 19.92
CA ARG A 515 15.03 -7.18 19.69
C ARG A 515 14.98 -6.49 18.32
N TYR A 516 15.25 -5.21 18.32
CA TYR A 516 15.44 -4.42 17.11
C TYR A 516 16.90 -4.00 17.02
N ASN A 517 17.55 -4.33 15.90
CA ASN A 517 19.01 -4.18 15.75
C ASN A 517 19.79 -4.82 16.92
N ASN A 518 19.39 -6.03 17.32
CA ASN A 518 19.95 -6.77 18.44
C ASN A 518 19.81 -6.14 19.83
N VAL A 519 19.13 -5.01 19.96
CA VAL A 519 18.84 -4.34 21.24
C VAL A 519 17.39 -4.64 21.65
N ARG A 520 17.15 -4.93 22.96
CA ARG A 520 15.79 -5.11 23.46
C ARG A 520 14.95 -3.87 23.16
N SER A 521 13.79 -4.05 22.56
CA SER A 521 12.94 -2.94 22.15
C SER A 521 11.47 -3.21 22.44
N LEU A 522 10.72 -2.12 22.60
CA LEU A 522 9.26 -2.13 22.69
C LEU A 522 8.71 -1.32 21.53
N THR A 523 7.67 -1.86 20.90
CA THR A 523 7.02 -1.21 19.77
C THR A 523 5.89 -0.31 20.28
N VAL A 524 5.88 0.93 19.84
CA VAL A 524 4.81 1.90 20.04
C VAL A 524 4.26 2.27 18.68
N ASN A 525 2.95 2.09 18.49
CA ASN A 525 2.26 2.42 17.26
C ASN A 525 1.38 3.66 17.49
N GLY A 526 1.12 4.42 16.45
CA GLY A 526 0.24 5.58 16.51
C GLY A 526 -0.07 6.12 15.12
N GLU A 527 -0.95 7.10 15.08
CA GLU A 527 -1.37 7.75 13.85
C GLU A 527 -1.22 9.27 14.00
N PRO A 528 -1.03 10.01 12.90
CA PRO A 528 -1.17 11.46 12.93
C PRO A 528 -2.62 11.85 13.23
N ALA A 529 -2.82 12.97 13.94
CA ALA A 529 -4.14 13.51 14.21
C ALA A 529 -4.86 13.91 12.92
N ALA A 530 -6.18 13.97 12.96
CA ALA A 530 -6.99 14.35 11.81
C ALA A 530 -6.56 15.73 11.27
N GLY A 531 -6.24 15.81 9.97
CA GLY A 531 -5.75 17.03 9.32
C GLY A 531 -4.23 17.26 9.47
N ARG A 532 -3.51 16.36 10.09
CA ARG A 532 -2.04 16.32 10.13
C ARG A 532 -1.50 15.26 9.16
N SER A 533 -0.27 15.42 8.77
CA SER A 533 0.45 14.47 7.92
C SER A 533 1.49 13.68 8.69
N SER A 534 2.00 12.61 8.09
CA SER A 534 3.12 11.84 8.66
C SER A 534 4.45 12.61 8.67
N GLY A 535 4.53 13.74 7.99
CA GLY A 535 5.70 14.61 7.96
C GLY A 535 5.72 15.68 9.05
N ASP A 536 4.57 15.92 9.70
CA ASP A 536 4.45 16.87 10.83
C ASP A 536 5.04 16.27 12.11
#